data_0617c509242fb7d956dfd73e4f56bf01
#
_entry.id   0617c509242fb7d956dfd73e4f56bf01
#
_cell.length_a   1.000
_cell.length_b   1.000
_cell.length_c   1.000
_cell.angle_alpha   90.00
_cell.angle_beta   90.00
_cell.angle_gamma   90.00
#
_symmetry.space_group_name_H-M   'P 1'
#
loop_
_entity.id
_entity.type
_entity.pdbx_description
1 polymer ?
#
loop_
_entity_poly.entity_id
_entity_poly.type
_entity_poly.pdbx_seq_one_letter_code
_entity_poly.pdbx_strand_id
1 'polypeptide(L)'
;MIANIRQISQQLLNPCFNSPKEVVSWMGAIQGQDYAMAKWAVGIRLKSPTLRAVEDALARGEIIRTHVMRPTWHLVAAEDIRWMLKLSAQRIKSANDSFAKGHGVDISEALFSRCNRLIEKLLEGNKSLTKQEIEAGLANEGMTVDNRLMTRFMARAEVEGIVCSGVDKGKKATYALLEERVPPVKELTKDEALATLALRYFRSHSPASLTDFVWWSGLSVTEARTAMGLIDSQLVKERFDSYELFVHESYQGEINSADILHFLPSYDEYLISYKERKAVLAEEHHPKAFNTYGIFYPVILYNGKVVGNWKKTVGKNKKIEIVTSFFEGCPRIHKEMIEQAESRLRVFYSESD
;
A
#
# COMPACT_ATOMS: atom_id res chain seq x y z
N MET A 1 14.43 12.29 16.69
CA MET A 1 13.02 12.75 16.75
C MET A 1 12.22 12.28 15.55
N ILE A 2 12.54 12.65 14.28
CA ILE A 2 11.78 12.24 13.07
C ILE A 2 11.49 10.73 13.03
N ALA A 3 12.50 9.88 13.16
CA ALA A 3 12.37 8.43 13.10
C ALA A 3 11.40 7.86 14.16
N ASN A 4 11.43 8.42 15.38
CA ASN A 4 10.54 7.97 16.45
C ASN A 4 9.08 8.34 16.17
N ILE A 5 8.82 9.58 15.73
CA ILE A 5 7.45 10.01 15.37
C ILE A 5 6.92 9.14 14.22
N ARG A 6 7.75 8.88 13.18
CA ARG A 6 7.36 7.99 12.06
C ARG A 6 7.03 6.57 12.50
N GLN A 7 7.75 6.01 13.48
CA GLN A 7 7.42 4.67 14.00
C GLN A 7 6.09 4.66 14.74
N ILE A 8 5.79 5.70 15.53
CA ILE A 8 4.52 5.83 16.26
C ILE A 8 3.37 6.06 15.28
N SER A 9 3.50 7.04 14.38
CA SER A 9 2.44 7.40 13.43
C SER A 9 2.09 6.24 12.52
N GLN A 10 3.08 5.43 12.10
CA GLN A 10 2.88 4.24 11.28
C GLN A 10 2.57 2.96 12.08
N GLN A 11 2.27 3.07 13.38
CA GLN A 11 1.90 1.92 14.22
C GLN A 11 2.98 0.82 14.28
N LEU A 12 4.25 1.18 14.12
CA LEU A 12 5.37 0.27 14.29
C LEU A 12 5.85 0.22 15.75
N LEU A 13 5.74 1.34 16.46
CA LEU A 13 5.98 1.42 17.89
C LEU A 13 4.62 1.49 18.62
N ASN A 14 4.36 0.51 19.50
CA ASN A 14 3.10 0.38 20.26
C ASN A 14 1.83 0.31 19.38
N PRO A 15 1.70 -0.68 18.48
CA PRO A 15 0.50 -0.86 17.66
C PRO A 15 -0.77 -0.86 18.53
N CYS A 16 -1.79 -0.09 18.12
CA CYS A 16 -3.02 0.03 18.92
C CYS A 16 -4.24 -0.65 18.28
N PHE A 17 -4.16 -1.09 17.03
CA PHE A 17 -5.29 -1.67 16.31
C PHE A 17 -5.38 -3.19 16.46
N ASN A 18 -6.62 -3.68 16.51
CA ASN A 18 -6.92 -5.10 16.63
C ASN A 18 -7.34 -5.71 15.28
N SER A 19 -7.88 -4.92 14.35
CA SER A 19 -8.33 -5.40 13.06
C SER A 19 -7.49 -4.88 11.88
N PRO A 20 -7.29 -5.70 10.84
CA PRO A 20 -6.60 -5.28 9.62
C PRO A 20 -7.26 -4.09 8.92
N LYS A 21 -8.60 -3.99 8.96
CA LYS A 21 -9.34 -2.85 8.40
C LYS A 21 -8.96 -1.54 9.10
N GLU A 22 -8.85 -1.54 10.43
CA GLU A 22 -8.46 -0.34 11.20
C GLU A 22 -7.06 0.12 10.81
N VAL A 23 -6.10 -0.81 10.64
CA VAL A 23 -4.74 -0.49 10.19
C VAL A 23 -4.76 0.16 8.80
N VAL A 24 -5.47 -0.44 7.83
CA VAL A 24 -5.52 0.07 6.46
C VAL A 24 -6.25 1.43 6.40
N SER A 25 -7.34 1.58 7.15
CA SER A 25 -8.05 2.86 7.28
C SER A 25 -7.18 3.94 7.92
N TRP A 26 -6.40 3.59 8.95
CA TRP A 26 -5.44 4.49 9.59
C TRP A 26 -4.36 4.96 8.62
N MET A 27 -3.75 4.03 7.89
CA MET A 27 -2.70 4.31 6.93
C MET A 27 -3.21 5.05 5.67
N GLY A 28 -4.54 5.04 5.44
CA GLY A 28 -5.18 5.55 4.23
C GLY A 28 -5.04 4.61 3.06
N ALA A 29 -3.82 4.22 2.73
CA ALA A 29 -3.51 3.17 1.76
C ALA A 29 -2.18 2.51 2.12
N ILE A 30 -2.03 1.23 1.77
CA ILE A 30 -0.78 0.47 1.93
C ILE A 30 -0.39 -0.08 0.56
N GLN A 31 0.87 0.12 0.16
CA GLN A 31 1.38 -0.39 -1.12
C GLN A 31 1.20 -1.91 -1.24
N GLY A 32 0.53 -2.33 -2.31
CA GLY A 32 0.15 -3.72 -2.54
C GLY A 32 0.83 -4.38 -3.74
N GLN A 33 1.97 -3.85 -4.22
CA GLN A 33 2.67 -4.36 -5.39
C GLN A 33 3.17 -5.80 -5.16
N ASP A 34 3.79 -6.07 -4.03
CA ASP A 34 4.06 -7.41 -3.54
C ASP A 34 2.91 -7.83 -2.61
N TYR A 35 1.96 -8.60 -3.14
CA TYR A 35 0.73 -8.93 -2.41
C TYR A 35 0.98 -9.75 -1.14
N ALA A 36 1.96 -10.66 -1.16
CA ALA A 36 2.31 -11.46 0.00
C ALA A 36 2.95 -10.60 1.10
N MET A 37 3.84 -9.68 0.71
CA MET A 37 4.49 -8.76 1.65
C MET A 37 3.55 -7.66 2.12
N ALA A 38 2.57 -7.23 1.31
CA ALA A 38 1.55 -6.27 1.74
C ALA A 38 0.68 -6.81 2.90
N LYS A 39 0.41 -8.12 2.92
CA LYS A 39 -0.26 -8.76 4.07
C LYS A 39 0.56 -8.61 5.35
N TRP A 40 1.89 -8.74 5.28
CA TRP A 40 2.79 -8.50 6.41
C TRP A 40 2.88 -7.01 6.75
N ALA A 41 2.83 -6.10 5.77
CA ALA A 41 2.78 -4.66 6.03
C ALA A 41 1.58 -4.28 6.92
N VAL A 42 0.42 -4.91 6.70
CA VAL A 42 -0.74 -4.79 7.60
C VAL A 42 -0.46 -5.49 8.93
N GLY A 43 0.01 -6.74 8.90
CA GLY A 43 0.23 -7.57 10.10
C GLY A 43 1.19 -6.95 11.10
N ILE A 44 2.32 -6.41 10.64
CA ILE A 44 3.33 -5.81 11.54
C ILE A 44 2.79 -4.61 12.35
N ARG A 45 1.68 -4.00 11.90
CA ARG A 45 1.00 -2.86 12.53
C ARG A 45 -0.18 -3.25 13.42
N LEU A 46 -0.43 -4.56 13.60
CA LEU A 46 -1.47 -5.08 14.50
C LEU A 46 -0.91 -5.38 15.89
N LYS A 47 -1.74 -5.27 16.92
CA LYS A 47 -1.42 -5.76 18.28
C LYS A 47 -1.10 -7.25 18.29
N SER A 48 -1.94 -8.03 17.63
CA SER A 48 -1.82 -9.50 17.52
C SER A 48 -1.80 -9.88 16.04
N PRO A 49 -0.62 -9.93 15.41
CA PRO A 49 -0.51 -10.16 13.98
C PRO A 49 -0.77 -11.64 13.62
N THR A 50 -1.77 -11.91 12.77
CA THR A 50 -1.99 -13.21 12.14
C THR A 50 -2.27 -13.04 10.65
N LEU A 51 -1.71 -13.92 9.82
CA LEU A 51 -1.97 -13.90 8.38
C LEU A 51 -3.44 -14.15 8.08
N ARG A 52 -4.06 -15.08 8.83
CA ARG A 52 -5.47 -15.42 8.70
C ARG A 52 -6.38 -14.21 8.90
N ALA A 53 -6.14 -13.38 9.93
CA ALA A 53 -6.95 -12.18 10.15
C ALA A 53 -6.90 -11.21 8.93
N VAL A 54 -5.75 -11.06 8.31
CA VAL A 54 -5.59 -10.22 7.11
C VAL A 54 -6.28 -10.84 5.90
N GLU A 55 -6.15 -12.15 5.71
CA GLU A 55 -6.80 -12.88 4.61
C GLU A 55 -8.32 -12.91 4.76
N ASP A 56 -8.83 -13.07 5.98
CA ASP A 56 -10.26 -12.99 6.28
C ASP A 56 -10.83 -11.59 6.00
N ALA A 57 -10.12 -10.52 6.35
CA ALA A 57 -10.54 -9.15 6.05
C ALA A 57 -10.56 -8.88 4.54
N LEU A 58 -9.58 -9.39 3.80
CA LEU A 58 -9.56 -9.36 2.33
C LEU A 58 -10.71 -10.19 1.75
N ALA A 59 -10.95 -11.40 2.25
CA ALA A 59 -12.02 -12.28 1.79
C ALA A 59 -13.41 -11.67 2.02
N ARG A 60 -13.64 -11.02 3.18
CA ARG A 60 -14.91 -10.31 3.47
C ARG A 60 -15.06 -8.99 2.72
N GLY A 61 -14.04 -8.51 2.00
CA GLY A 61 -14.09 -7.24 1.30
C GLY A 61 -14.02 -6.02 2.22
N GLU A 62 -13.53 -6.17 3.45
CA GLU A 62 -13.24 -5.05 4.37
C GLU A 62 -12.03 -4.26 3.92
N ILE A 63 -11.08 -4.96 3.29
CA ILE A 63 -9.89 -4.42 2.62
C ILE A 63 -9.96 -4.83 1.16
N ILE A 64 -9.71 -3.87 0.29
CA ILE A 64 -9.71 -4.06 -1.17
C ILE A 64 -8.32 -3.78 -1.72
N ARG A 65 -7.84 -4.63 -2.61
CA ARG A 65 -6.63 -4.38 -3.40
C ARG A 65 -7.03 -3.83 -4.76
N THR A 66 -6.52 -2.67 -5.12
CA THR A 66 -6.87 -1.97 -6.37
C THR A 66 -5.79 -0.95 -6.78
N HIS A 67 -5.91 -0.39 -7.99
CA HIS A 67 -5.08 0.73 -8.43
C HIS A 67 -5.73 2.06 -8.01
N VAL A 68 -5.12 2.75 -7.06
CA VAL A 68 -5.53 4.10 -6.61
C VAL A 68 -4.31 4.98 -6.37
N MET A 69 -4.51 6.28 -6.31
CA MET A 69 -3.53 7.33 -6.10
C MET A 69 -2.45 7.39 -7.20
N ARG A 70 -1.66 6.34 -7.34
CA ARG A 70 -0.62 6.13 -8.36
C ARG A 70 -0.95 4.89 -9.18
N PRO A 71 -0.37 4.69 -10.38
CA PRO A 71 -0.62 3.50 -11.22
C PRO A 71 0.06 2.24 -10.64
N THR A 72 -0.13 1.99 -9.35
CA THR A 72 0.39 0.85 -8.60
C THR A 72 -0.70 0.26 -7.71
N TRP A 73 -0.55 -1.01 -7.35
CA TRP A 73 -1.48 -1.68 -6.45
C TRP A 73 -1.41 -1.14 -5.03
N HIS A 74 -2.58 -0.93 -4.41
CA HIS A 74 -2.70 -0.55 -2.99
C HIS A 74 -3.77 -1.41 -2.30
N LEU A 75 -3.61 -1.60 -1.00
CA LEU A 75 -4.66 -2.03 -0.09
C LEU A 75 -5.34 -0.79 0.47
N VAL A 76 -6.66 -0.71 0.37
CA VAL A 76 -7.48 0.38 0.89
C VAL A 76 -8.67 -0.18 1.66
N ALA A 77 -9.20 0.57 2.63
CA ALA A 77 -10.45 0.20 3.27
C ALA A 77 -11.61 0.30 2.26
N ALA A 78 -12.58 -0.60 2.35
CA ALA A 78 -13.70 -0.66 1.40
C ALA A 78 -14.45 0.67 1.30
N GLU A 79 -14.69 1.34 2.42
CA GLU A 79 -15.37 2.64 2.47
C GLU A 79 -14.62 3.77 1.75
N ASP A 80 -13.33 3.59 1.48
CA ASP A 80 -12.48 4.65 0.91
C ASP A 80 -12.29 4.55 -0.60
N ILE A 81 -12.48 3.36 -1.17
CA ILE A 81 -12.11 3.10 -2.57
C ILE A 81 -12.79 4.06 -3.56
N ARG A 82 -14.07 4.38 -3.34
CA ARG A 82 -14.85 5.18 -4.31
C ARG A 82 -14.35 6.62 -4.41
N TRP A 83 -14.12 7.29 -3.27
CA TRP A 83 -13.61 8.65 -3.28
C TRP A 83 -12.12 8.72 -3.70
N MET A 84 -11.34 7.70 -3.37
CA MET A 84 -9.94 7.60 -3.82
C MET A 84 -9.86 7.44 -5.34
N LEU A 85 -10.72 6.61 -5.95
CA LEU A 85 -10.81 6.49 -7.39
C LEU A 85 -11.22 7.81 -8.02
N LYS A 86 -12.22 8.53 -7.49
CA LYS A 86 -12.63 9.86 -8.00
C LYS A 86 -11.45 10.84 -8.04
N LEU A 87 -10.57 10.83 -7.04
CA LEU A 87 -9.41 11.71 -7.00
C LEU A 87 -8.28 11.28 -7.97
N SER A 88 -8.15 10.01 -8.30
CA SER A 88 -6.95 9.48 -8.94
C SER A 88 -7.17 8.87 -10.33
N ALA A 89 -8.36 8.39 -10.65
CA ALA A 89 -8.65 7.62 -11.87
C ALA A 89 -8.17 8.30 -13.15
N GLN A 90 -8.47 9.58 -13.34
CA GLN A 90 -8.10 10.29 -14.56
C GLN A 90 -6.57 10.36 -14.76
N ARG A 91 -5.81 10.61 -13.69
CA ARG A 91 -4.34 10.63 -13.76
C ARG A 91 -3.76 9.26 -14.07
N ILE A 92 -4.29 8.21 -13.43
CA ILE A 92 -3.85 6.83 -13.65
C ILE A 92 -4.18 6.40 -15.09
N LYS A 93 -5.37 6.72 -15.60
CA LYS A 93 -5.75 6.49 -17.01
C LYS A 93 -4.76 7.14 -17.95
N SER A 94 -4.54 8.45 -17.80
CA SER A 94 -3.62 9.21 -18.66
C SER A 94 -2.19 8.67 -18.64
N ALA A 95 -1.69 8.29 -17.46
CA ALA A 95 -0.36 7.68 -17.33
C ALA A 95 -0.27 6.31 -18.03
N ASN A 96 -1.30 5.47 -17.85
CA ASN A 96 -1.36 4.15 -18.48
C ASN A 96 -1.46 4.25 -20.00
N ASP A 97 -2.28 5.17 -20.52
CA ASP A 97 -2.46 5.38 -21.96
C ASP A 97 -1.19 5.93 -22.60
N SER A 98 -0.52 6.90 -21.95
CA SER A 98 0.77 7.44 -22.41
C SER A 98 1.84 6.35 -22.45
N PHE A 99 1.92 5.51 -21.41
CA PHE A 99 2.85 4.38 -21.37
C PHE A 99 2.55 3.37 -22.49
N ALA A 100 1.27 3.05 -22.73
CA ALA A 100 0.85 2.11 -23.77
C ALA A 100 1.25 2.61 -25.16
N LYS A 101 0.93 3.89 -25.47
CA LYS A 101 1.30 4.54 -26.74
C LYS A 101 2.81 4.55 -26.97
N GLY A 102 3.60 4.84 -25.92
CA GLY A 102 5.07 4.77 -25.99
C GLY A 102 5.61 3.38 -26.31
N HIS A 103 4.82 2.32 -26.12
CA HIS A 103 5.16 0.93 -26.46
C HIS A 103 4.42 0.40 -27.69
N GLY A 104 3.85 1.28 -28.51
CA GLY A 104 3.14 0.92 -29.75
C GLY A 104 1.79 0.24 -29.54
N VAL A 105 1.18 0.40 -28.37
CA VAL A 105 -0.16 -0.14 -28.06
C VAL A 105 -1.14 1.04 -27.98
N ASP A 106 -2.04 1.12 -28.94
CA ASP A 106 -3.14 2.10 -28.95
C ASP A 106 -4.48 1.35 -28.89
N ILE A 107 -5.22 1.56 -27.81
CA ILE A 107 -6.52 0.91 -27.56
C ILE A 107 -7.60 1.98 -27.59
N SER A 108 -8.59 1.81 -28.47
CA SER A 108 -9.69 2.78 -28.58
C SER A 108 -10.62 2.72 -27.35
N GLU A 109 -11.22 3.84 -26.98
CA GLU A 109 -12.22 3.91 -25.92
C GLU A 109 -13.43 2.99 -26.19
N ALA A 110 -13.80 2.81 -27.47
CA ALA A 110 -14.85 1.86 -27.86
C ALA A 110 -14.49 0.41 -27.48
N LEU A 111 -13.21 0.03 -27.65
CA LEU A 111 -12.75 -1.31 -27.30
C LEU A 111 -12.68 -1.50 -25.76
N PHE A 112 -12.21 -0.48 -25.02
CA PHE A 112 -12.28 -0.50 -23.55
C PHE A 112 -13.73 -0.65 -23.07
N SER A 113 -14.65 0.16 -23.59
CA SER A 113 -16.08 0.12 -23.21
C SER A 113 -16.73 -1.24 -23.54
N ARG A 114 -16.38 -1.85 -24.68
CA ARG A 114 -16.86 -3.19 -25.04
C ARG A 114 -16.33 -4.23 -24.05
N CYS A 115 -15.03 -4.19 -23.75
CA CYS A 115 -14.40 -5.11 -22.83
C CYS A 115 -14.98 -4.98 -21.41
N ASN A 116 -15.17 -3.75 -20.93
CA ASN A 116 -15.73 -3.48 -19.61
C ASN A 116 -17.15 -4.08 -19.48
N ARG A 117 -18.03 -3.89 -20.45
CA ARG A 117 -19.37 -4.50 -20.42
C ARG A 117 -19.34 -6.04 -20.38
N LEU A 118 -18.39 -6.65 -21.10
CA LEU A 118 -18.24 -8.10 -21.05
C LEU A 118 -17.69 -8.58 -19.70
N ILE A 119 -16.73 -7.85 -19.12
CA ILE A 119 -16.21 -8.13 -17.79
C ILE A 119 -17.31 -8.03 -16.72
N GLU A 120 -18.14 -6.97 -16.78
CA GLU A 120 -19.30 -6.80 -15.90
C GLU A 120 -20.22 -8.02 -15.97
N LYS A 121 -20.66 -8.39 -17.17
CA LYS A 121 -21.53 -9.56 -17.40
C LYS A 121 -20.93 -10.87 -16.86
N LEU A 122 -19.63 -11.07 -17.03
CA LEU A 122 -18.94 -12.28 -16.55
C LEU A 122 -18.88 -12.36 -15.02
N LEU A 123 -18.77 -11.21 -14.35
CA LEU A 123 -18.60 -11.10 -12.90
C LEU A 123 -19.91 -10.94 -12.12
N GLU A 124 -21.04 -10.66 -12.78
CA GLU A 124 -22.37 -10.52 -12.14
C GLU A 124 -22.73 -11.69 -11.24
N GLY A 125 -23.38 -11.41 -10.09
CA GLY A 125 -23.85 -12.39 -9.14
C GLY A 125 -22.80 -12.75 -8.08
N ASN A 126 -22.04 -11.79 -7.58
CA ASN A 126 -21.03 -11.93 -6.54
C ASN A 126 -19.91 -12.92 -6.91
N LYS A 127 -19.58 -13.03 -8.17
CA LYS A 127 -18.51 -13.91 -8.64
C LYS A 127 -17.15 -13.31 -8.37
N SER A 128 -16.20 -14.20 -8.08
CA SER A 128 -14.77 -13.87 -8.03
C SER A 128 -14.05 -14.74 -9.07
N LEU A 129 -13.50 -14.11 -10.12
CA LEU A 129 -12.83 -14.79 -11.22
C LEU A 129 -11.37 -14.39 -11.30
N THR A 130 -10.51 -15.38 -11.58
CA THR A 130 -9.11 -15.12 -11.91
C THR A 130 -8.98 -14.41 -13.25
N LYS A 131 -7.85 -13.75 -13.51
CA LYS A 131 -7.57 -13.13 -14.79
C LYS A 131 -7.72 -14.13 -15.97
N GLN A 132 -7.30 -15.38 -15.79
CA GLN A 132 -7.42 -16.44 -16.79
C GLN A 132 -8.88 -16.84 -17.05
N GLU A 133 -9.72 -16.93 -16.01
CA GLU A 133 -11.15 -17.22 -16.16
C GLU A 133 -11.88 -16.11 -16.90
N ILE A 134 -11.52 -14.84 -16.63
CA ILE A 134 -12.06 -13.67 -17.35
C ILE A 134 -11.61 -13.71 -18.82
N GLU A 135 -10.32 -13.97 -19.08
CA GLU A 135 -9.77 -14.10 -20.43
C GLU A 135 -10.50 -15.19 -21.25
N ALA A 136 -10.73 -16.36 -20.66
CA ALA A 136 -11.50 -17.44 -21.28
C ALA A 136 -12.95 -17.02 -21.54
N GLY A 137 -13.59 -16.32 -20.60
CA GLY A 137 -14.94 -15.78 -20.76
C GLY A 137 -15.05 -14.77 -21.90
N LEU A 138 -14.08 -13.86 -22.02
CA LEU A 138 -14.01 -12.91 -23.13
C LEU A 138 -13.84 -13.62 -24.48
N ALA A 139 -13.00 -14.66 -24.55
CA ALA A 139 -12.83 -15.45 -25.76
C ALA A 139 -14.14 -16.16 -26.22
N ASN A 140 -14.92 -16.68 -25.26
CA ASN A 140 -16.23 -17.27 -25.53
C ASN A 140 -17.27 -16.24 -26.08
N GLU A 141 -17.12 -14.97 -25.72
CA GLU A 141 -17.93 -13.86 -26.24
C GLU A 141 -17.31 -13.23 -27.52
N GLY A 142 -16.38 -13.94 -28.19
CA GLY A 142 -15.75 -13.52 -29.43
C GLY A 142 -14.72 -12.38 -29.28
N MET A 143 -14.11 -12.27 -28.11
CA MET A 143 -13.06 -11.30 -27.81
C MET A 143 -11.77 -11.98 -27.35
N THR A 144 -10.95 -12.41 -28.29
CA THR A 144 -9.64 -12.98 -27.99
C THR A 144 -8.61 -11.87 -27.73
N VAL A 145 -7.95 -11.92 -26.58
CA VAL A 145 -6.95 -10.93 -26.15
C VAL A 145 -5.68 -11.64 -25.69
N ASP A 146 -4.53 -10.99 -25.91
CA ASP A 146 -3.28 -11.49 -25.33
C ASP A 146 -3.12 -11.03 -23.86
N ASN A 147 -2.16 -11.60 -23.17
CA ASN A 147 -1.91 -11.28 -21.75
C ASN A 147 -1.56 -9.79 -21.54
N ARG A 148 -0.98 -9.12 -22.54
CA ARG A 148 -0.59 -7.71 -22.47
C ARG A 148 -1.83 -6.81 -22.52
N LEU A 149 -2.73 -7.06 -23.47
CA LEU A 149 -4.02 -6.38 -23.58
C LEU A 149 -4.91 -6.68 -22.37
N MET A 150 -4.97 -7.94 -21.92
CA MET A 150 -5.75 -8.32 -20.74
C MET A 150 -5.32 -7.54 -19.50
N THR A 151 -4.00 -7.35 -19.30
CA THR A 151 -3.51 -6.52 -18.19
C THR A 151 -4.01 -5.07 -18.28
N ARG A 152 -4.07 -4.51 -19.50
CA ARG A 152 -4.56 -3.15 -19.73
C ARG A 152 -6.07 -3.03 -19.48
N PHE A 153 -6.84 -4.00 -19.93
CA PHE A 153 -8.28 -4.02 -19.71
C PHE A 153 -8.62 -4.12 -18.22
N MET A 154 -7.95 -5.00 -17.48
CA MET A 154 -8.18 -5.11 -16.04
C MET A 154 -7.79 -3.84 -15.29
N ALA A 155 -6.63 -3.26 -15.58
CA ALA A 155 -6.22 -1.99 -14.97
C ALA A 155 -7.18 -0.85 -15.28
N ARG A 156 -7.74 -0.82 -16.51
CA ARG A 156 -8.77 0.16 -16.91
C ARG A 156 -10.07 -0.05 -16.14
N ALA A 157 -10.55 -1.28 -16.05
CA ALA A 157 -11.78 -1.62 -15.33
C ALA A 157 -11.67 -1.29 -13.82
N GLU A 158 -10.48 -1.46 -13.22
CA GLU A 158 -10.24 -1.07 -11.81
C GLU A 158 -10.32 0.44 -11.61
N VAL A 159 -9.59 1.23 -12.40
CA VAL A 159 -9.59 2.70 -12.21
C VAL A 159 -10.91 3.36 -12.61
N GLU A 160 -11.73 2.69 -13.42
CA GLU A 160 -13.11 3.11 -13.72
C GLU A 160 -14.12 2.66 -12.65
N GLY A 161 -13.65 1.93 -11.63
CA GLY A 161 -14.50 1.49 -10.52
C GLY A 161 -15.48 0.39 -10.90
N ILE A 162 -15.20 -0.38 -11.95
CA ILE A 162 -16.01 -1.51 -12.38
C ILE A 162 -15.64 -2.75 -11.57
N VAL A 163 -14.34 -3.02 -11.45
CA VAL A 163 -13.84 -4.18 -10.73
C VAL A 163 -12.90 -3.78 -9.59
N CYS A 164 -12.76 -4.67 -8.64
CA CYS A 164 -11.76 -4.63 -7.57
C CYS A 164 -11.27 -6.06 -7.28
N SER A 165 -10.39 -6.26 -6.29
CA SER A 165 -10.01 -7.60 -5.85
C SER A 165 -11.21 -8.37 -5.33
N GLY A 166 -11.36 -9.62 -5.80
CA GLY A 166 -12.34 -10.59 -5.32
C GLY A 166 -11.81 -11.47 -4.19
N VAL A 167 -12.50 -12.59 -3.92
CA VAL A 167 -12.04 -13.61 -2.98
C VAL A 167 -10.98 -14.47 -3.67
N ASP A 168 -9.80 -14.56 -3.08
CA ASP A 168 -8.69 -15.35 -3.63
C ASP A 168 -9.08 -16.83 -3.81
N LYS A 169 -8.67 -17.44 -4.92
CA LYS A 169 -8.81 -18.89 -5.17
C LYS A 169 -7.47 -19.59 -4.86
N GLY A 170 -7.31 -20.00 -3.61
CA GLY A 170 -6.02 -20.47 -3.11
C GLY A 170 -4.98 -19.35 -3.16
N LYS A 171 -3.89 -19.53 -3.94
CA LYS A 171 -2.85 -18.49 -4.13
C LYS A 171 -3.11 -17.56 -5.31
N LYS A 172 -4.22 -17.72 -6.02
CA LYS A 172 -4.54 -16.91 -7.20
C LYS A 172 -5.44 -15.74 -6.83
N ALA A 173 -4.98 -14.52 -7.09
CA ALA A 173 -5.79 -13.32 -6.98
C ALA A 173 -6.95 -13.36 -7.98
N THR A 174 -8.09 -12.83 -7.58
CA THR A 174 -9.31 -12.76 -8.39
C THR A 174 -9.81 -11.32 -8.49
N TYR A 175 -10.77 -11.11 -9.36
CA TYR A 175 -11.51 -9.87 -9.53
C TYR A 175 -12.99 -10.10 -9.27
N ALA A 176 -13.67 -9.10 -8.75
CA ALA A 176 -15.11 -9.06 -8.50
C ALA A 176 -15.65 -7.69 -8.91
N LEU A 177 -16.97 -7.57 -9.08
CA LEU A 177 -17.58 -6.26 -9.30
C LEU A 177 -17.48 -5.40 -8.03
N LEU A 178 -17.01 -4.16 -8.21
CA LEU A 178 -16.91 -3.22 -7.11
C LEU A 178 -18.27 -2.93 -6.47
N GLU A 179 -19.31 -2.82 -7.29
CA GLU A 179 -20.66 -2.49 -6.85
C GLU A 179 -21.30 -3.58 -5.98
N GLU A 180 -20.98 -4.85 -6.26
CA GLU A 180 -21.48 -5.98 -5.48
C GLU A 180 -20.65 -6.24 -4.21
N ARG A 181 -19.33 -5.92 -4.27
CA ARG A 181 -18.40 -6.26 -3.20
C ARG A 181 -18.25 -5.19 -2.13
N VAL A 182 -18.41 -3.93 -2.52
CA VAL A 182 -18.22 -2.78 -1.63
C VAL A 182 -19.56 -2.11 -1.36
N PRO A 183 -20.02 -2.07 -0.10
CA PRO A 183 -21.27 -1.40 0.22
C PRO A 183 -21.29 0.06 -0.25
N PRO A 184 -22.45 0.60 -0.61
CA PRO A 184 -22.57 2.01 -0.91
C PRO A 184 -22.23 2.85 0.31
N VAL A 185 -21.47 3.93 0.09
CA VAL A 185 -21.08 4.89 1.13
C VAL A 185 -21.46 6.28 0.68
N LYS A 186 -21.60 7.20 1.64
CA LYS A 186 -21.83 8.62 1.31
C LYS A 186 -20.72 9.12 0.39
N GLU A 187 -21.11 9.73 -0.73
CA GLU A 187 -20.16 10.37 -1.63
C GLU A 187 -19.53 11.60 -0.97
N LEU A 188 -18.23 11.72 -1.10
CA LEU A 188 -17.50 12.91 -0.70
C LEU A 188 -17.42 13.90 -1.86
N THR A 189 -17.54 15.18 -1.56
CA THR A 189 -17.14 16.25 -2.48
C THR A 189 -15.62 16.18 -2.72
N LYS A 190 -15.14 16.89 -3.73
CA LYS A 190 -13.68 16.92 -4.00
C LYS A 190 -12.88 17.45 -2.80
N ASP A 191 -13.36 18.48 -2.14
CA ASP A 191 -12.68 19.09 -1.00
C ASP A 191 -12.71 18.18 0.23
N GLU A 192 -13.85 17.53 0.51
CA GLU A 192 -13.93 16.52 1.59
C GLU A 192 -12.98 15.34 1.33
N ALA A 193 -12.87 14.87 0.09
CA ALA A 193 -11.94 13.80 -0.29
C ALA A 193 -10.47 14.24 -0.16
N LEU A 194 -10.13 15.45 -0.60
CA LEU A 194 -8.79 16.02 -0.45
C LEU A 194 -8.41 16.21 1.03
N ALA A 195 -9.31 16.75 1.84
CA ALA A 195 -9.10 16.91 3.28
C ALA A 195 -8.92 15.55 3.97
N THR A 196 -9.76 14.57 3.63
CA THR A 196 -9.67 13.21 4.18
C THR A 196 -8.34 12.56 3.83
N LEU A 197 -7.89 12.68 2.57
CA LEU A 197 -6.61 12.12 2.13
C LEU A 197 -5.43 12.75 2.87
N ALA A 198 -5.41 14.08 2.99
CA ALA A 198 -4.37 14.80 3.72
C ALA A 198 -4.36 14.43 5.20
N LEU A 199 -5.53 14.42 5.85
CA LEU A 199 -5.66 14.07 7.26
C LEU A 199 -5.11 12.65 7.53
N ARG A 200 -5.50 11.67 6.72
CA ARG A 200 -5.01 10.30 6.87
C ARG A 200 -3.50 10.21 6.68
N TYR A 201 -2.97 10.89 5.66
CA TYR A 201 -1.53 10.90 5.44
C TYR A 201 -0.78 11.53 6.61
N PHE A 202 -1.07 12.75 6.98
CA PHE A 202 -0.32 13.42 8.04
C PHE A 202 -0.52 12.77 9.41
N ARG A 203 -1.69 12.20 9.69
CA ARG A 203 -1.92 11.43 10.91
C ARG A 203 -1.09 10.14 10.96
N SER A 204 -0.92 9.44 9.85
CA SER A 204 -0.24 8.14 9.81
C SER A 204 1.21 8.19 9.35
N HIS A 205 1.67 9.32 8.77
CA HIS A 205 3.02 9.45 8.19
C HIS A 205 3.79 10.68 8.73
N SER A 206 3.31 11.29 9.83
CA SER A 206 4.06 12.38 10.49
C SER A 206 5.44 11.89 10.98
N PRO A 207 6.45 12.77 10.93
CA PRO A 207 6.52 14.06 10.24
C PRO A 207 6.80 13.90 8.76
N ALA A 208 6.17 14.70 7.92
CA ALA A 208 6.30 14.64 6.47
C ALA A 208 6.27 16.04 5.84
N SER A 209 6.89 16.18 4.66
CA SER A 209 6.87 17.41 3.88
C SER A 209 5.71 17.44 2.87
N LEU A 210 5.41 18.61 2.30
CA LEU A 210 4.54 18.72 1.14
C LEU A 210 5.03 17.83 -0.02
N THR A 211 6.33 17.75 -0.24
CA THR A 211 6.92 16.91 -1.31
C THR A 211 6.67 15.43 -1.06
N ASP A 212 6.75 14.97 0.19
CA ASP A 212 6.42 13.61 0.57
C ASP A 212 4.94 13.32 0.31
N PHE A 213 4.04 14.22 0.69
CA PHE A 213 2.61 14.06 0.46
C PHE A 213 2.25 14.01 -1.04
N VAL A 214 2.84 14.88 -1.86
CA VAL A 214 2.72 14.83 -3.33
C VAL A 214 3.22 13.50 -3.89
N TRP A 215 4.37 13.04 -3.42
CA TRP A 215 4.97 11.78 -3.83
C TRP A 215 4.08 10.57 -3.52
N TRP A 216 3.52 10.53 -2.31
CA TRP A 216 2.68 9.42 -1.84
C TRP A 216 1.30 9.45 -2.52
N SER A 217 0.62 10.58 -2.51
CA SER A 217 -0.77 10.72 -2.99
C SER A 217 -0.90 10.72 -4.51
N GLY A 218 0.17 11.10 -5.24
CA GLY A 218 0.12 11.35 -6.67
C GLY A 218 -0.66 12.62 -7.05
N LEU A 219 -1.07 13.44 -6.09
CA LEU A 219 -1.72 14.73 -6.34
C LEU A 219 -0.77 15.70 -7.04
N SER A 220 -1.31 16.66 -7.78
CA SER A 220 -0.56 17.84 -8.19
C SER A 220 -0.15 18.66 -6.96
N VAL A 221 0.92 19.45 -7.07
CA VAL A 221 1.37 20.33 -5.98
C VAL A 221 0.24 21.29 -5.55
N THR A 222 -0.56 21.78 -6.49
CA THR A 222 -1.71 22.65 -6.20
C THR A 222 -2.78 21.93 -5.40
N GLU A 223 -3.18 20.72 -5.81
CA GLU A 223 -4.17 19.93 -5.07
C GLU A 223 -3.66 19.53 -3.68
N ALA A 224 -2.37 19.18 -3.56
CA ALA A 224 -1.77 18.85 -2.27
C ALA A 224 -1.76 20.05 -1.32
N ARG A 225 -1.45 21.26 -1.81
CA ARG A 225 -1.57 22.49 -1.01
C ARG A 225 -2.99 22.79 -0.59
N THR A 226 -3.96 22.64 -1.50
CA THR A 226 -5.38 22.77 -1.16
C THR A 226 -5.78 21.78 -0.08
N ALA A 227 -5.41 20.51 -0.23
CA ALA A 227 -5.70 19.45 0.75
C ALA A 227 -5.12 19.74 2.13
N MET A 228 -3.86 20.22 2.20
CA MET A 228 -3.22 20.62 3.46
C MET A 228 -3.89 21.86 4.06
N GLY A 229 -4.26 22.84 3.26
CA GLY A 229 -4.98 24.03 3.72
C GLY A 229 -6.33 23.71 4.36
N LEU A 230 -7.03 22.66 3.88
CA LEU A 230 -8.31 22.21 4.44
C LEU A 230 -8.17 21.58 5.84
N ILE A 231 -6.96 21.19 6.24
CA ILE A 231 -6.65 20.60 7.56
C ILE A 231 -5.58 21.38 8.33
N ASP A 232 -5.33 22.62 7.94
CA ASP A 232 -4.23 23.47 8.48
C ASP A 232 -4.25 23.55 10.01
N SER A 233 -5.43 23.64 10.62
CA SER A 233 -5.59 23.69 12.09
C SER A 233 -5.12 22.43 12.82
N GLN A 234 -4.94 21.30 12.11
CA GLN A 234 -4.49 20.02 12.66
C GLN A 234 -3.01 19.76 12.38
N LEU A 235 -2.34 20.65 11.66
CA LEU A 235 -0.94 20.52 11.27
C LEU A 235 -0.07 21.53 12.00
N VAL A 236 0.98 21.03 12.64
CA VAL A 236 2.03 21.87 13.23
C VAL A 236 3.24 21.83 12.31
N LYS A 237 3.66 23.01 11.92
CA LYS A 237 4.84 23.20 11.09
C LYS A 237 6.07 23.23 11.98
N GLU A 238 6.99 22.32 11.74
CA GLU A 238 8.24 22.21 12.47
C GLU A 238 9.44 22.22 11.54
N ARG A 239 10.57 22.68 12.04
CA ARG A 239 11.83 22.67 11.31
C ARG A 239 12.78 21.65 11.95
N PHE A 240 13.15 20.65 11.15
CA PHE A 240 14.13 19.64 11.52
C PHE A 240 15.37 19.82 10.64
N ASP A 241 16.45 20.32 11.22
CA ASP A 241 17.65 20.70 10.48
C ASP A 241 17.32 21.69 9.33
N SER A 242 17.51 21.29 8.08
CA SER A 242 17.20 22.06 6.88
C SER A 242 15.81 21.77 6.30
N TYR A 243 15.04 20.85 6.89
CA TYR A 243 13.74 20.45 6.36
C TYR A 243 12.58 21.13 7.07
N GLU A 244 11.61 21.61 6.29
CA GLU A 244 10.30 22.01 6.77
C GLU A 244 9.38 20.79 6.72
N LEU A 245 8.92 20.33 7.89
CA LEU A 245 8.04 19.19 8.03
C LEU A 245 6.76 19.59 8.74
N PHE A 246 5.71 18.88 8.44
CA PHE A 246 4.41 19.00 9.09
C PHE A 246 4.17 17.80 9.98
N VAL A 247 3.75 18.04 11.18
CA VAL A 247 3.43 17.06 12.21
C VAL A 247 1.96 17.20 12.54
N HIS A 248 1.20 16.09 12.53
CA HIS A 248 -0.17 16.12 13.00
C HIS A 248 -0.20 16.43 14.51
N GLU A 249 -1.12 17.27 14.95
CA GLU A 249 -1.21 17.78 16.33
C GLU A 249 -1.19 16.69 17.41
N SER A 250 -1.66 15.48 17.08
CA SER A 250 -1.65 14.34 18.02
C SER A 250 -0.26 13.84 18.42
N TYR A 251 0.82 14.31 17.77
CA TYR A 251 2.21 13.91 18.06
C TYR A 251 3.04 14.99 18.75
N GLN A 252 2.38 15.93 19.38
CA GLN A 252 3.06 16.92 20.23
C GLN A 252 3.31 16.34 21.62
N GLY A 253 4.53 16.47 22.11
CA GLY A 253 4.93 16.02 23.44
C GLY A 253 6.17 15.12 23.46
N GLU A 254 6.50 14.61 24.63
CA GLU A 254 7.63 13.67 24.79
C GLU A 254 7.31 12.32 24.18
N ILE A 255 8.20 11.86 23.30
CA ILE A 255 8.10 10.57 22.64
C ILE A 255 9.13 9.64 23.26
N ASN A 256 8.67 8.70 24.08
CA ASN A 256 9.51 7.66 24.63
C ASN A 256 9.97 6.72 23.49
N SER A 257 11.29 6.59 23.33
CA SER A 257 11.88 5.61 22.43
C SER A 257 12.05 4.29 23.18
N ALA A 258 11.61 3.20 22.60
CA ALA A 258 11.97 1.86 23.03
C ALA A 258 12.95 1.27 22.00
N ASP A 259 13.88 0.46 22.48
CA ASP A 259 14.73 -0.33 21.58
C ASP A 259 13.88 -1.36 20.85
N ILE A 260 13.74 -1.19 19.54
CA ILE A 260 12.89 -2.07 18.74
C ILE A 260 13.53 -2.38 17.38
N LEU A 261 13.37 -3.63 16.96
CA LEU A 261 13.79 -4.12 15.65
C LEU A 261 12.60 -4.69 14.89
N HIS A 262 12.48 -4.29 13.63
CA HIS A 262 11.44 -4.77 12.72
C HIS A 262 12.02 -5.31 11.42
N PHE A 263 11.40 -6.37 10.92
CA PHE A 263 11.57 -6.85 9.55
C PHE A 263 10.48 -6.26 8.66
N LEU A 264 10.76 -5.08 8.08
CA LEU A 264 9.82 -4.42 7.19
C LEU A 264 9.74 -5.13 5.84
N PRO A 265 8.53 -5.31 5.27
CA PRO A 265 8.35 -5.95 3.97
C PRO A 265 8.92 -5.13 2.81
N SER A 266 8.98 -5.73 1.62
CA SER A 266 9.15 -4.98 0.38
C SER A 266 8.04 -3.94 0.23
N TYR A 267 8.38 -2.77 -0.32
CA TYR A 267 7.44 -1.65 -0.52
C TYR A 267 6.75 -1.15 0.75
N ASP A 268 7.37 -1.31 1.94
CA ASP A 268 6.77 -0.81 3.17
C ASP A 268 6.62 0.72 3.16
N GLU A 269 5.49 1.19 3.73
CA GLU A 269 5.15 2.62 3.80
C GLU A 269 6.22 3.45 4.53
N TYR A 270 7.02 2.84 5.41
CA TYR A 270 8.09 3.52 6.12
C TYR A 270 9.18 4.08 5.19
N LEU A 271 9.35 3.50 4.00
CA LEU A 271 10.28 3.98 2.97
C LEU A 271 9.57 4.56 1.75
N ILE A 272 8.56 3.86 1.21
CA ILE A 272 7.98 4.22 -0.08
C ILE A 272 7.13 5.49 -0.02
N SER A 273 6.57 5.82 1.15
CA SER A 273 5.70 6.98 1.33
C SER A 273 6.41 8.31 1.39
N TYR A 274 7.73 8.31 1.45
CA TYR A 274 8.52 9.52 1.54
C TYR A 274 9.41 9.71 0.32
N LYS A 275 9.50 10.93 -0.18
CA LYS A 275 10.46 11.30 -1.20
C LYS A 275 11.84 11.49 -0.56
N GLU A 276 11.87 12.12 0.62
CA GLU A 276 13.09 12.34 1.40
C GLU A 276 13.23 11.26 2.49
N ARG A 277 14.33 10.50 2.43
CA ARG A 277 14.58 9.34 3.29
C ARG A 277 15.82 9.45 4.17
N LYS A 278 16.63 10.53 4.03
CA LYS A 278 17.90 10.70 4.77
C LYS A 278 17.74 10.59 6.28
N ALA A 279 16.58 11.01 6.80
CA ALA A 279 16.28 10.89 8.23
C ALA A 279 16.25 9.45 8.75
N VAL A 280 16.02 8.45 7.89
CA VAL A 280 15.85 7.04 8.27
C VAL A 280 16.77 6.06 7.54
N LEU A 281 17.40 6.50 6.45
CA LEU A 281 18.28 5.67 5.59
C LEU A 281 19.45 6.53 5.09
N ALA A 282 20.67 6.11 5.37
CA ALA A 282 21.88 6.75 4.88
C ALA A 282 22.01 6.65 3.36
N GLU A 283 22.52 7.68 2.70
CA GLU A 283 22.54 7.76 1.22
C GLU A 283 23.35 6.63 0.58
N GLU A 284 24.47 6.24 1.18
CA GLU A 284 25.31 5.14 0.72
C GLU A 284 24.58 3.78 0.71
N HIS A 285 23.48 3.66 1.47
CA HIS A 285 22.68 2.44 1.55
C HIS A 285 21.44 2.46 0.65
N HIS A 286 21.14 3.56 -0.03
CA HIS A 286 20.00 3.66 -0.95
C HIS A 286 19.94 2.50 -1.95
N PRO A 287 21.03 2.12 -2.67
CA PRO A 287 20.97 1.02 -3.64
C PRO A 287 20.67 -0.35 -3.03
N LYS A 288 20.88 -0.52 -1.71
CA LYS A 288 20.57 -1.74 -0.96
C LYS A 288 19.11 -1.79 -0.51
N ALA A 289 18.42 -0.64 -0.40
CA ALA A 289 17.04 -0.54 0.05
C ALA A 289 16.03 -0.40 -1.11
N PHE A 290 16.43 0.24 -2.21
CA PHE A 290 15.60 0.38 -3.42
C PHE A 290 16.45 0.65 -4.65
N ASN A 291 15.87 0.46 -5.84
CA ASN A 291 16.55 0.72 -7.10
C ASN A 291 15.87 1.81 -7.94
N THR A 292 16.49 2.16 -9.07
CA THR A 292 15.99 3.19 -10.00
C THR A 292 14.71 2.80 -10.73
N TYR A 293 14.34 1.52 -10.74
CA TYR A 293 13.08 1.02 -11.31
C TYR A 293 11.91 1.09 -10.32
N GLY A 294 12.12 1.65 -9.12
CA GLY A 294 11.08 1.77 -8.10
C GLY A 294 10.80 0.48 -7.32
N ILE A 295 11.73 -0.48 -7.34
CA ILE A 295 11.64 -1.69 -6.53
C ILE A 295 12.22 -1.38 -5.14
N PHE A 296 11.41 -1.60 -4.10
CA PHE A 296 11.82 -1.48 -2.71
C PHE A 296 12.00 -2.89 -2.11
N TYR A 297 13.15 -3.10 -1.50
CA TYR A 297 13.52 -4.40 -0.92
C TYR A 297 13.06 -4.51 0.54
N PRO A 298 12.89 -5.74 1.08
CA PRO A 298 12.67 -5.94 2.50
C PRO A 298 13.88 -5.44 3.31
N VAL A 299 13.63 -4.64 4.35
CA VAL A 299 14.68 -4.01 5.14
C VAL A 299 14.55 -4.30 6.63
N ILE A 300 15.67 -4.22 7.35
CA ILE A 300 15.72 -4.29 8.81
C ILE A 300 15.69 -2.86 9.33
N LEU A 301 14.69 -2.56 10.14
CA LEU A 301 14.56 -1.30 10.85
C LEU A 301 14.99 -1.49 12.31
N TYR A 302 15.95 -0.73 12.77
CA TYR A 302 16.39 -0.69 14.17
C TYR A 302 16.31 0.75 14.68
N ASN A 303 15.53 0.96 15.73
CA ASN A 303 15.30 2.28 16.34
C ASN A 303 14.98 3.38 15.31
N GLY A 304 14.13 3.03 14.32
CA GLY A 304 13.71 3.93 13.26
C GLY A 304 14.75 4.19 12.16
N LYS A 305 15.88 3.50 12.16
CA LYS A 305 16.88 3.56 11.09
C LYS A 305 16.93 2.25 10.33
N VAL A 306 17.07 2.34 9.02
CA VAL A 306 17.29 1.16 8.17
C VAL A 306 18.75 0.74 8.27
N VAL A 307 18.98 -0.47 8.74
CA VAL A 307 20.33 -0.99 9.08
C VAL A 307 20.72 -2.26 8.34
N GLY A 308 19.84 -2.79 7.49
CA GLY A 308 20.11 -4.03 6.76
C GLY A 308 18.96 -4.49 5.90
N ASN A 309 19.14 -5.64 5.28
CA ASN A 309 18.11 -6.36 4.51
C ASN A 309 17.81 -7.71 5.16
N TRP A 310 16.63 -8.24 4.87
CA TRP A 310 16.25 -9.60 5.25
C TRP A 310 15.56 -10.32 4.10
N LYS A 311 15.58 -11.65 4.16
CA LYS A 311 14.87 -12.52 3.20
C LYS A 311 14.17 -13.63 3.95
N LYS A 312 12.97 -13.98 3.49
CA LYS A 312 12.21 -15.12 3.94
C LYS A 312 12.30 -16.23 2.89
N THR A 313 12.69 -17.42 3.30
CA THR A 313 12.59 -18.64 2.50
C THR A 313 11.69 -19.65 3.21
N VAL A 314 11.03 -20.50 2.45
CA VAL A 314 10.20 -21.58 3.00
C VAL A 314 10.87 -22.89 2.65
N GLY A 315 11.40 -23.57 3.66
CA GLY A 315 12.06 -24.86 3.54
C GLY A 315 11.08 -26.00 3.17
N LYS A 316 11.62 -27.20 2.89
CA LYS A 316 10.86 -28.39 2.50
C LYS A 316 9.75 -28.78 3.49
N ASN A 317 9.92 -28.47 4.77
CA ASN A 317 8.97 -28.79 5.84
C ASN A 317 8.07 -27.59 6.20
N LYS A 318 7.79 -26.69 5.24
CA LYS A 318 7.07 -25.41 5.46
C LYS A 318 7.73 -24.49 6.53
N LYS A 319 8.91 -24.85 7.06
CA LYS A 319 9.61 -24.04 8.06
C LYS A 319 10.11 -22.76 7.43
N ILE A 320 9.75 -21.64 8.05
CA ILE A 320 10.22 -20.32 7.61
C ILE A 320 11.64 -20.12 8.10
N GLU A 321 12.54 -19.88 7.16
CA GLU A 321 13.92 -19.48 7.41
C GLU A 321 14.06 -17.99 7.08
N ILE A 322 14.71 -17.26 7.97
CA ILE A 322 14.96 -15.82 7.85
C ILE A 322 16.47 -15.63 7.76
N VAL A 323 16.89 -14.92 6.73
CA VAL A 323 18.31 -14.58 6.54
C VAL A 323 18.44 -13.06 6.63
N THR A 324 19.31 -12.58 7.49
CA THR A 324 19.59 -11.16 7.71
C THR A 324 20.95 -10.78 7.16
N SER A 325 21.07 -9.56 6.62
CA SER A 325 22.33 -8.96 6.17
C SER A 325 22.37 -7.51 6.63
N PHE A 326 23.27 -7.19 7.55
CA PHE A 326 23.41 -5.84 8.08
C PHE A 326 24.33 -4.99 7.18
N PHE A 327 24.07 -3.69 7.15
CA PHE A 327 24.88 -2.75 6.40
C PHE A 327 26.17 -2.41 7.16
N GLU A 328 27.17 -1.96 6.43
CA GLU A 328 28.39 -1.42 7.03
C GLU A 328 28.07 -0.24 7.95
N GLY A 329 28.72 -0.15 9.09
CA GLY A 329 28.44 0.88 10.11
C GLY A 329 27.16 0.63 10.93
N CYS A 330 26.49 -0.50 10.76
CA CYS A 330 25.35 -0.87 11.60
C CYS A 330 25.78 -0.94 13.08
N PRO A 331 25.00 -0.33 14.00
CA PRO A 331 25.27 -0.47 15.43
C PRO A 331 25.15 -1.94 15.87
N ARG A 332 25.82 -2.29 16.99
CA ARG A 332 25.67 -3.61 17.56
C ARG A 332 24.23 -3.84 18.03
N ILE A 333 23.58 -4.83 17.44
CA ILE A 333 22.22 -5.24 17.77
C ILE A 333 22.29 -6.49 18.65
N HIS A 334 21.54 -6.50 19.76
CA HIS A 334 21.45 -7.66 20.63
C HIS A 334 20.71 -8.80 19.92
N LYS A 335 21.22 -10.02 20.09
CA LYS A 335 20.67 -11.22 19.41
C LYS A 335 19.20 -11.46 19.77
N GLU A 336 18.84 -11.18 21.00
CA GLU A 336 17.49 -11.33 21.53
C GLU A 336 16.47 -10.46 20.76
N MET A 337 16.87 -9.27 20.29
CA MET A 337 16.01 -8.40 19.50
C MET A 337 15.73 -8.98 18.10
N ILE A 338 16.75 -9.58 17.49
CA ILE A 338 16.62 -10.26 16.20
C ILE A 338 15.67 -11.46 16.36
N GLU A 339 15.88 -12.27 17.39
CA GLU A 339 15.05 -13.44 17.71
C GLU A 339 13.59 -13.06 18.00
N GLN A 340 13.35 -11.95 18.68
CA GLN A 340 12.00 -11.41 18.92
C GLN A 340 11.30 -11.00 17.61
N ALA A 341 12.00 -10.27 16.73
CA ALA A 341 11.48 -9.88 15.43
C ALA A 341 11.20 -11.09 14.52
N GLU A 342 12.11 -12.09 14.54
CA GLU A 342 11.89 -13.37 13.85
C GLU A 342 10.67 -14.12 14.40
N SER A 343 10.54 -14.19 15.73
CA SER A 343 9.40 -14.85 16.37
C SER A 343 8.08 -14.19 15.95
N ARG A 344 8.01 -12.86 15.96
CA ARG A 344 6.81 -12.12 15.52
C ARG A 344 6.44 -12.43 14.07
N LEU A 345 7.43 -12.48 13.18
CA LEU A 345 7.21 -12.84 11.78
C LEU A 345 6.75 -14.30 11.63
N ARG A 346 7.37 -15.23 12.37
CA ARG A 346 7.00 -16.65 12.35
C ARG A 346 5.57 -16.87 12.86
N VAL A 347 5.19 -16.23 13.96
CA VAL A 347 3.82 -16.27 14.52
C VAL A 347 2.81 -15.80 13.49
N PHE A 348 3.09 -14.69 12.80
CA PHE A 348 2.19 -14.18 11.74
C PHE A 348 1.88 -15.22 10.66
N TYR A 349 2.88 -16.02 10.26
CA TYR A 349 2.72 -17.02 9.21
C TYR A 349 2.35 -18.43 9.69
N SER A 350 2.42 -18.72 11.02
CA SER A 350 2.21 -20.06 11.56
C SER A 350 0.73 -20.49 11.61
N GLU A 351 -0.20 -19.54 11.65
CA GLU A 351 -1.64 -19.80 11.75
C GLU A 351 -2.34 -19.97 10.39
N SER A 352 -1.57 -20.32 9.34
CA SER A 352 -2.07 -20.47 7.97
C SER A 352 -2.39 -21.92 7.59
N ASP A 353 -2.39 -22.85 8.56
CA ASP A 353 -2.69 -24.29 8.33
C ASP A 353 -4.11 -24.67 8.70
#